data_d4bedf7a45737702cded641557a248bf
#
_entry.id   d4bedf7a45737702cded641557a248bf
#
_cell.length_a   1.000
_cell.length_b   1.000
_cell.length_c   1.000
_cell.angle_alpha   90.00
_cell.angle_beta   90.00
_cell.angle_gamma   90.00
#
_symmetry.space_group_name_H-M   'P 1'
#
loop_
_entity.id
_entity.type
_entity.pdbx_description
1 polymer ?
#
loop_
_entity_poly.entity_id
_entity_poly.type
_entity_poly.pdbx_seq_one_letter_code
_entity_poly.pdbx_strand_id
1 'polypeptide(L)'
;QNKLLSVIAIIGTALAIAMIMCIVLIYQARTANYEPEINRDRTLSIEMTIAQKIDDKGWNMGNQLSLRTIKECFYPMTTAEAVSAVHYSMTSLAATPDGTREVKCAVSYTDDNFWRVFGFRFLHGKPYGQEFVSGEKKLVVTRSLARRLFGIDNAVGRIISLGFVDYTVCGVVADESVLAEA
;
A
#
# COMPACT_ATOMS: atom_id res chain seq x y z
N GLN A 1 10.70 -3.42 -58.52
CA GLN A 1 10.24 -3.04 -57.16
C GLN A 1 11.25 -3.55 -56.16
N ASN A 2 11.78 -2.65 -55.33
CA ASN A 2 12.78 -2.98 -54.32
C ASN A 2 12.13 -3.70 -53.14
N LYS A 3 12.12 -5.04 -53.19
CA LYS A 3 11.56 -5.89 -52.11
C LYS A 3 12.19 -5.60 -50.75
N LEU A 4 13.47 -5.26 -50.73
CA LEU A 4 14.21 -4.91 -49.51
C LEU A 4 13.66 -3.63 -48.85
N LEU A 5 13.31 -2.63 -49.63
CA LEU A 5 12.78 -1.35 -49.13
C LEU A 5 11.38 -1.51 -48.53
N SER A 6 10.54 -2.40 -49.14
CA SER A 6 9.23 -2.73 -48.60
C SER A 6 9.34 -3.50 -47.27
N VAL A 7 10.29 -4.43 -47.16
CA VAL A 7 10.51 -5.18 -45.90
C VAL A 7 10.96 -4.25 -44.78
N ILE A 8 11.90 -3.34 -45.06
CA ILE A 8 12.37 -2.35 -44.05
C ILE A 8 11.21 -1.46 -43.62
N ALA A 9 10.37 -0.98 -44.53
CA ALA A 9 9.24 -0.14 -44.21
C ALA A 9 8.20 -0.88 -43.31
N ILE A 10 7.92 -2.16 -43.63
CA ILE A 10 6.99 -2.98 -42.82
C ILE A 10 7.56 -3.19 -41.40
N ILE A 11 8.83 -3.53 -41.27
CA ILE A 11 9.46 -3.73 -39.96
C ILE A 11 9.46 -2.44 -39.18
N GLY A 12 9.81 -1.30 -39.82
CA GLY A 12 9.83 0.01 -39.16
C GLY A 12 8.44 0.43 -38.66
N THR A 13 7.39 0.25 -39.46
CA THR A 13 6.02 0.57 -39.04
C THR A 13 5.53 -0.38 -37.94
N ALA A 14 5.82 -1.67 -38.02
CA ALA A 14 5.46 -2.63 -36.99
C ALA A 14 6.14 -2.29 -35.64
N LEU A 15 7.43 -1.93 -35.67
CA LEU A 15 8.16 -1.52 -34.46
C LEU A 15 7.58 -0.24 -33.86
N ALA A 16 7.25 0.76 -34.68
CA ALA A 16 6.65 2.02 -34.22
C ALA A 16 5.30 1.78 -33.54
N ILE A 17 4.44 0.94 -34.15
CA ILE A 17 3.14 0.58 -33.55
C ILE A 17 3.34 -0.16 -32.22
N ALA A 18 4.27 -1.12 -32.18
CA ALA A 18 4.58 -1.86 -30.95
C ALA A 18 5.04 -0.93 -29.82
N MET A 19 5.90 0.03 -30.11
CA MET A 19 6.35 1.03 -29.12
C MET A 19 5.18 1.89 -28.61
N ILE A 20 4.31 2.37 -29.50
CA ILE A 20 3.13 3.16 -29.09
C ILE A 20 2.23 2.31 -28.20
N MET A 21 1.96 1.06 -28.57
CA MET A 21 1.15 0.17 -27.75
C MET A 21 1.77 -0.08 -26.36
N CYS A 22 3.09 -0.28 -26.28
CA CYS A 22 3.78 -0.41 -25.01
C CYS A 22 3.62 0.83 -24.12
N ILE A 23 3.77 2.03 -24.69
CA ILE A 23 3.58 3.28 -23.95
C ILE A 23 2.14 3.41 -23.42
N VAL A 24 1.15 3.11 -24.26
CA VAL A 24 -0.27 3.14 -23.87
C VAL A 24 -0.55 2.13 -22.76
N LEU A 25 -0.04 0.91 -22.87
CA LEU A 25 -0.21 -0.12 -21.84
C LEU A 25 0.43 0.28 -20.52
N ILE A 26 1.65 0.84 -20.55
CA ILE A 26 2.33 1.34 -19.34
C ILE A 26 1.51 2.49 -18.72
N TYR A 27 1.02 3.42 -19.53
CA TYR A 27 0.19 4.52 -19.06
C TYR A 27 -1.11 4.00 -18.42
N GLN A 28 -1.80 3.08 -19.06
CA GLN A 28 -3.01 2.46 -18.52
C GLN A 28 -2.73 1.69 -17.22
N ALA A 29 -1.63 0.93 -17.17
CA ALA A 29 -1.24 0.22 -15.96
C ALA A 29 -0.94 1.16 -14.78
N ARG A 30 -0.42 2.36 -15.05
CA ARG A 30 -0.12 3.35 -14.00
C ARG A 30 -1.32 4.19 -13.56
N THR A 31 -2.30 4.39 -14.43
CA THR A 31 -3.46 5.26 -14.15
C THR A 31 -4.74 4.51 -13.83
N ALA A 32 -4.82 3.22 -14.13
CA ALA A 32 -6.00 2.43 -13.84
C ALA A 32 -6.15 2.18 -12.33
N ASN A 33 -7.40 2.19 -11.88
CA ASN A 33 -7.76 1.87 -10.52
C ASN A 33 -7.73 0.35 -10.31
N TYR A 34 -6.87 -0.12 -9.44
CA TYR A 34 -6.76 -1.54 -9.04
C TYR A 34 -7.06 -1.67 -7.54
N GLU A 35 -7.67 -2.77 -7.13
CA GLU A 35 -7.72 -3.10 -5.72
C GLU A 35 -6.30 -3.26 -5.14
N PRO A 36 -5.95 -2.60 -4.00
CA PRO A 36 -6.82 -1.80 -3.13
C PRO A 36 -6.94 -0.31 -3.50
N GLU A 37 -6.23 0.20 -4.49
CA GLU A 37 -6.17 1.61 -4.89
C GLU A 37 -7.33 1.97 -5.84
N ILE A 38 -8.56 1.79 -5.39
CA ILE A 38 -9.77 2.03 -6.19
C ILE A 38 -10.02 3.51 -6.52
N ASN A 39 -9.35 4.42 -5.80
CA ASN A 39 -9.46 5.87 -5.97
C ASN A 39 -8.14 6.50 -6.40
N ARG A 40 -7.29 5.77 -7.12
CA ARG A 40 -5.94 6.21 -7.50
C ARG A 40 -5.93 7.54 -8.26
N ASP A 41 -6.95 7.76 -9.11
CA ASP A 41 -7.14 8.97 -9.91
C ASP A 41 -7.40 10.24 -9.07
N ARG A 42 -7.83 10.10 -7.81
CA ARG A 42 -8.15 11.21 -6.89
C ARG A 42 -7.41 11.12 -5.55
N THR A 43 -6.52 10.17 -5.39
CA THR A 43 -5.67 10.04 -4.19
C THR A 43 -4.37 10.79 -4.39
N LEU A 44 -3.99 11.60 -3.41
CA LEU A 44 -2.71 12.31 -3.39
C LEU A 44 -1.84 11.70 -2.29
N SER A 45 -0.64 11.26 -2.65
CA SER A 45 0.39 10.81 -1.72
C SER A 45 1.41 11.91 -1.48
N ILE A 46 1.77 12.14 -0.22
CA ILE A 46 2.82 13.08 0.17
C ILE A 46 4.08 12.28 0.50
N GLU A 47 4.99 12.22 -0.45
CA GLU A 47 6.22 11.44 -0.32
C GLU A 47 7.38 12.26 0.24
N MET A 48 7.37 13.57 0.04
CA MET A 48 8.46 14.44 0.44
C MET A 48 7.95 15.77 1.01
N THR A 49 8.62 16.23 2.05
CA THR A 49 8.33 17.52 2.67
C THR A 49 9.59 18.35 2.77
N ILE A 50 9.45 19.64 2.55
CA ILE A 50 10.49 20.63 2.76
C ILE A 50 10.01 21.56 3.86
N ALA A 51 10.72 21.57 4.98
CA ALA A 51 10.45 22.49 6.09
C ALA A 51 11.54 23.55 6.15
N GLN A 52 11.15 24.82 6.13
CA GLN A 52 12.04 25.95 6.31
C GLN A 52 11.58 26.77 7.51
N LYS A 53 12.50 27.04 8.42
CA LYS A 53 12.25 27.96 9.52
C LYS A 53 12.23 29.39 9.00
N ILE A 54 11.28 30.21 9.45
CA ILE A 54 11.07 31.58 8.92
C ILE A 54 12.34 32.46 9.08
N ASP A 55 13.07 32.25 10.18
CA ASP A 55 14.26 33.06 10.51
C ASP A 55 15.59 32.40 10.14
N ASP A 56 15.56 31.24 9.49
CA ASP A 56 16.75 30.48 9.15
C ASP A 56 16.84 30.29 7.63
N LYS A 57 18.04 30.47 7.08
CA LYS A 57 18.33 30.22 5.66
C LYS A 57 18.50 28.74 5.36
N GLY A 58 18.50 27.90 6.40
CA GLY A 58 18.53 26.45 6.28
C GLY A 58 17.17 25.87 5.94
N TRP A 59 17.13 24.87 5.10
CA TRP A 59 15.96 24.06 4.81
C TRP A 59 16.26 22.61 5.15
N ASN A 60 15.27 21.94 5.73
CA ASN A 60 15.34 20.51 5.99
C ASN A 60 14.39 19.79 5.02
N MET A 61 14.95 18.84 4.30
CA MET A 61 14.19 17.94 3.45
C MET A 61 13.95 16.63 4.21
N GLY A 62 12.72 16.19 4.29
CA GLY A 62 12.35 14.94 4.92
C GLY A 62 11.44 14.12 4.03
N ASN A 63 11.61 12.81 4.06
CA ASN A 63 10.76 11.87 3.34
C ASN A 63 9.55 11.44 4.18
N GLN A 64 9.42 11.98 5.40
CA GLN A 64 8.35 11.60 6.32
C GLN A 64 7.81 12.83 7.03
N LEU A 65 6.49 12.85 7.21
CA LEU A 65 5.81 13.80 8.05
C LEU A 65 5.73 13.29 9.49
N SER A 66 5.92 14.18 10.46
CA SER A 66 5.64 13.82 11.84
C SER A 66 4.13 13.58 12.03
N LEU A 67 3.77 12.64 12.89
CA LEU A 67 2.35 12.38 13.21
C LEU A 67 1.66 13.63 13.78
N ARG A 68 2.42 14.49 14.48
CA ARG A 68 1.92 15.77 14.97
C ARG A 68 1.52 16.70 13.82
N THR A 69 2.37 16.84 12.81
CA THR A 69 2.07 17.66 11.63
C THR A 69 0.83 17.13 10.90
N ILE A 70 0.71 15.80 10.77
CA ILE A 70 -0.47 15.19 10.15
C ILE A 70 -1.74 15.54 10.93
N LYS A 71 -1.70 15.41 12.26
CA LYS A 71 -2.85 15.70 13.13
C LYS A 71 -3.25 17.18 13.16
N GLU A 72 -2.26 18.08 13.17
CA GLU A 72 -2.51 19.50 13.28
C GLU A 72 -2.85 20.17 11.93
N CYS A 73 -2.26 19.69 10.83
CA CYS A 73 -2.38 20.33 9.52
C CYS A 73 -3.28 19.61 8.53
N PHE A 74 -3.25 18.27 8.52
CA PHE A 74 -3.92 17.50 7.47
C PHE A 74 -5.27 16.93 7.89
N TYR A 75 -5.42 16.39 9.10
CA TYR A 75 -6.72 15.87 9.56
C TYR A 75 -7.83 16.92 9.63
N PRO A 76 -7.57 18.21 9.96
CA PRO A 76 -8.60 19.24 9.95
C PRO A 76 -8.99 19.71 8.54
N MET A 77 -8.34 19.26 7.48
CA MET A 77 -8.65 19.70 6.11
C MET A 77 -10.06 19.28 5.69
N THR A 78 -10.85 20.26 5.25
CA THR A 78 -12.21 20.05 4.76
C THR A 78 -12.28 19.83 3.24
N THR A 79 -11.18 20.07 2.54
CA THR A 79 -11.06 19.88 1.08
C THR A 79 -10.80 18.42 0.70
N ALA A 80 -10.24 17.63 1.61
CA ALA A 80 -10.03 16.21 1.43
C ALA A 80 -11.22 15.42 1.99
N GLU A 81 -11.67 14.41 1.26
CA GLU A 81 -12.75 13.50 1.71
C GLU A 81 -12.31 12.61 2.87
N ALA A 82 -11.07 12.17 2.83
CA ALA A 82 -10.42 11.42 3.90
C ALA A 82 -8.91 11.67 3.84
N VAL A 83 -8.29 11.69 5.02
CA VAL A 83 -6.83 11.77 5.18
C VAL A 83 -6.40 10.57 6.00
N SER A 84 -5.43 9.83 5.52
CA SER A 84 -4.85 8.68 6.21
C SER A 84 -3.35 8.86 6.41
N ALA A 85 -2.88 8.52 7.59
CA ALA A 85 -1.45 8.42 7.89
C ALA A 85 -0.98 6.99 7.69
N VAL A 86 -0.01 6.81 6.82
CA VAL A 86 0.60 5.51 6.55
C VAL A 86 2.08 5.60 6.88
N HIS A 87 2.55 4.70 7.71
CA HIS A 87 3.97 4.52 7.94
C HIS A 87 4.38 3.17 7.37
N TYR A 88 5.04 3.21 6.23
CA TYR A 88 5.59 2.01 5.61
C TYR A 88 6.73 1.49 6.48
N SER A 89 6.58 0.29 6.97
CA SER A 89 7.59 -0.37 7.77
C SER A 89 8.60 -1.07 6.88
N MET A 90 9.75 -1.29 7.45
CA MET A 90 10.71 -2.24 6.87
C MET A 90 10.15 -3.65 6.96
N THR A 91 10.75 -4.56 6.19
CA THR A 91 10.42 -5.98 6.26
C THR A 91 10.58 -6.50 7.68
N SER A 92 9.57 -7.15 8.21
CA SER A 92 9.53 -7.76 9.53
C SER A 92 9.36 -9.28 9.44
N LEU A 93 9.61 -9.96 10.55
CA LEU A 93 9.36 -11.37 10.71
C LEU A 93 8.05 -11.57 11.47
N ALA A 94 7.08 -12.20 10.82
CA ALA A 94 5.85 -12.64 11.46
C ALA A 94 6.00 -14.09 11.90
N ALA A 95 5.70 -14.38 13.15
CA ALA A 95 5.79 -15.71 13.70
C ALA A 95 4.48 -16.16 14.35
N THR A 96 4.26 -17.47 14.39
CA THR A 96 3.23 -18.06 15.26
C THR A 96 3.69 -17.94 16.71
N PRO A 97 2.78 -17.85 17.71
CA PRO A 97 3.14 -17.67 19.11
C PRO A 97 4.04 -18.78 19.68
N ASP A 98 3.93 -19.99 19.11
CA ASP A 98 4.76 -21.15 19.46
C ASP A 98 6.12 -21.16 18.77
N GLY A 99 6.39 -20.17 17.89
CA GLY A 99 7.63 -20.06 17.13
C GLY A 99 7.85 -21.16 16.06
N THR A 100 6.85 -22.00 15.80
CA THR A 100 7.00 -23.13 14.86
C THR A 100 7.05 -22.71 13.41
N ARG A 101 6.46 -21.56 13.08
CA ARG A 101 6.46 -21.00 11.73
C ARG A 101 6.82 -19.53 11.77
N GLU A 102 7.71 -19.15 10.88
CA GLU A 102 8.14 -17.77 10.67
C GLU A 102 8.06 -17.41 9.19
N VAL A 103 7.55 -16.21 8.91
CA VAL A 103 7.40 -15.70 7.55
C VAL A 103 7.88 -14.27 7.49
N LYS A 104 8.79 -13.98 6.57
CA LYS A 104 9.21 -12.61 6.27
C LYS A 104 8.08 -11.89 5.52
N CYS A 105 7.65 -10.74 6.02
CA CYS A 105 6.56 -9.94 5.47
C CYS A 105 6.86 -8.44 5.59
N ALA A 106 6.21 -7.64 4.76
CA ALA A 106 6.14 -6.20 4.93
C ALA A 106 5.03 -5.86 5.93
N VAL A 107 5.27 -4.88 6.78
CA VAL A 107 4.30 -4.40 7.78
C VAL A 107 4.12 -2.91 7.58
N SER A 108 2.88 -2.44 7.48
CA SER A 108 2.54 -1.03 7.44
C SER A 108 1.73 -0.66 8.68
N TYR A 109 2.06 0.47 9.30
CA TYR A 109 1.27 1.03 10.39
C TYR A 109 0.35 2.09 9.82
N THR A 110 -0.93 1.94 10.04
CA THR A 110 -1.95 2.79 9.44
C THR A 110 -2.96 3.25 10.48
N ASP A 111 -3.70 4.31 10.18
CA ASP A 111 -4.85 4.75 10.96
C ASP A 111 -6.17 4.12 10.47
N ASP A 112 -7.27 4.44 11.14
CA ASP A 112 -8.61 3.93 10.80
C ASP A 112 -9.09 4.42 9.44
N ASN A 113 -8.65 5.63 9.01
CA ASN A 113 -9.04 6.21 7.72
C ASN A 113 -8.41 5.48 6.53
N PHE A 114 -7.36 4.70 6.77
CA PHE A 114 -6.70 3.89 5.75
C PHE A 114 -7.71 3.06 4.95
N TRP A 115 -8.64 2.42 5.64
CA TRP A 115 -9.66 1.56 5.02
C TRP A 115 -10.73 2.33 4.24
N ARG A 116 -10.82 3.65 4.43
CA ARG A 116 -11.70 4.54 3.63
C ARG A 116 -11.00 5.04 2.37
N VAL A 117 -9.69 5.25 2.44
CA VAL A 117 -8.86 5.70 1.31
C VAL A 117 -8.62 4.54 0.36
N PHE A 118 -8.31 3.37 0.92
CA PHE A 118 -8.00 2.16 0.16
C PHE A 118 -9.13 1.14 0.23
N GLY A 119 -9.55 0.65 -0.94
CA GLY A 119 -10.66 -0.30 -1.06
C GLY A 119 -10.21 -1.76 -0.94
N PHE A 120 -9.69 -2.16 0.20
CA PHE A 120 -9.31 -3.55 0.43
C PHE A 120 -10.52 -4.47 0.45
N ARG A 121 -10.45 -5.57 -0.27
CA ARG A 121 -11.48 -6.60 -0.25
C ARG A 121 -11.26 -7.56 0.91
N PHE A 122 -12.07 -7.40 1.97
CA PHE A 122 -12.06 -8.33 3.10
C PHE A 122 -12.69 -9.67 2.70
N LEU A 123 -11.96 -10.75 2.93
CA LEU A 123 -12.41 -12.12 2.73
C LEU A 123 -13.02 -12.67 4.02
N HIS A 124 -12.43 -12.30 5.16
CA HIS A 124 -12.89 -12.70 6.49
C HIS A 124 -12.66 -11.57 7.49
N GLY A 125 -13.53 -11.48 8.50
CA GLY A 125 -13.42 -10.46 9.54
C GLY A 125 -13.75 -9.04 9.05
N LYS A 126 -13.19 -8.06 9.69
CA LYS A 126 -13.41 -6.63 9.44
C LYS A 126 -12.13 -5.82 9.66
N PRO A 127 -12.06 -4.58 9.12
CA PRO A 127 -10.96 -3.68 9.44
C PRO A 127 -10.93 -3.35 10.93
N TYR A 128 -9.76 -3.00 11.44
CA TYR A 128 -9.69 -2.35 12.75
C TYR A 128 -10.23 -0.92 12.65
N GLY A 129 -10.73 -0.39 13.75
CA GLY A 129 -11.29 0.95 13.86
C GLY A 129 -10.94 1.57 15.20
N GLN A 130 -11.77 2.49 15.68
CA GLN A 130 -11.56 3.20 16.94
C GLN A 130 -11.55 2.30 18.20
N GLU A 131 -11.80 1.01 18.03
CA GLU A 131 -11.72 0.00 19.07
C GLU A 131 -10.33 -0.12 19.72
N PHE A 132 -9.30 0.48 19.11
CA PHE A 132 -7.94 0.59 19.67
C PHE A 132 -7.83 1.41 20.97
N VAL A 133 -8.86 2.13 21.34
CA VAL A 133 -8.89 2.85 22.60
C VAL A 133 -8.76 1.91 23.82
N SER A 134 -9.06 0.62 23.64
CA SER A 134 -8.94 -0.43 24.67
C SER A 134 -7.52 -1.01 24.83
N GLY A 135 -6.54 -0.56 24.03
CA GLY A 135 -5.18 -1.10 24.08
C GLY A 135 -5.00 -2.46 23.41
N GLU A 136 -6.01 -3.01 22.75
CA GLU A 136 -5.91 -4.25 22.02
C GLU A 136 -5.06 -4.06 20.76
N LYS A 137 -4.07 -4.92 20.57
CA LYS A 137 -3.21 -4.93 19.40
C LYS A 137 -3.82 -5.80 18.32
N LYS A 138 -4.41 -5.17 17.30
CA LYS A 138 -5.06 -5.84 16.18
C LYS A 138 -4.27 -5.63 14.90
N LEU A 139 -4.35 -6.60 13.99
CA LEU A 139 -3.79 -6.48 12.65
C LEU A 139 -4.72 -7.13 11.62
N VAL A 140 -4.55 -6.68 10.39
CA VAL A 140 -5.15 -7.29 9.20
C VAL A 140 -4.02 -7.94 8.41
N VAL A 141 -4.29 -9.12 7.87
CA VAL A 141 -3.31 -9.89 7.09
C VAL A 141 -3.82 -10.17 5.69
N THR A 142 -2.91 -10.38 4.75
CA THR A 142 -3.25 -10.91 3.44
C THR A 142 -3.56 -12.41 3.53
N ARG A 143 -4.38 -12.92 2.60
CA ARG A 143 -4.66 -14.35 2.50
C ARG A 143 -3.39 -15.19 2.34
N SER A 144 -2.44 -14.73 1.56
CA SER A 144 -1.15 -15.40 1.36
C SER A 144 -0.36 -15.54 2.67
N LEU A 145 -0.35 -14.49 3.51
CA LEU A 145 0.32 -14.55 4.81
C LEU A 145 -0.39 -15.52 5.75
N ALA A 146 -1.73 -15.51 5.79
CA ALA A 146 -2.53 -16.42 6.59
C ALA A 146 -2.26 -17.89 6.22
N ARG A 147 -2.21 -18.21 4.93
CA ARG A 147 -1.86 -19.54 4.43
C ARG A 147 -0.44 -19.97 4.80
N ARG A 148 0.52 -19.06 4.68
CA ARG A 148 1.93 -19.38 4.97
C ARG A 148 2.17 -19.63 6.46
N LEU A 149 1.52 -18.86 7.34
CA LEU A 149 1.65 -19.00 8.79
C LEU A 149 0.80 -20.14 9.37
N PHE A 150 -0.46 -20.22 8.97
CA PHE A 150 -1.43 -21.11 9.61
C PHE A 150 -1.92 -22.26 8.72
N GLY A 151 -1.64 -22.21 7.41
CA GLY A 151 -2.16 -23.17 6.43
C GLY A 151 -3.65 -23.04 6.12
N ILE A 152 -4.29 -21.93 6.53
CA ILE A 152 -5.73 -21.67 6.38
C ILE A 152 -5.97 -20.26 5.80
N ASP A 153 -7.15 -20.07 5.18
CA ASP A 153 -7.53 -18.76 4.65
C ASP A 153 -8.12 -17.84 5.73
N ASN A 154 -8.90 -18.40 6.65
CA ASN A 154 -9.51 -17.62 7.71
C ASN A 154 -8.64 -17.68 8.98
N ALA A 155 -7.81 -16.68 9.15
CA ALA A 155 -6.94 -16.53 10.31
C ALA A 155 -7.51 -15.59 11.39
N VAL A 156 -8.77 -15.13 11.27
CA VAL A 156 -9.38 -14.23 12.25
C VAL A 156 -9.37 -14.85 13.65
N GLY A 157 -8.95 -14.06 14.65
CA GLY A 157 -8.79 -14.50 16.04
C GLY A 157 -7.47 -15.22 16.34
N ARG A 158 -6.65 -15.52 15.33
CA ARG A 158 -5.30 -16.06 15.55
C ARG A 158 -4.35 -14.96 16.03
N ILE A 159 -3.32 -15.37 16.75
CA ILE A 159 -2.28 -14.47 17.24
C ILE A 159 -1.05 -14.60 16.35
N ILE A 160 -0.45 -13.46 16.03
CA ILE A 160 0.80 -13.34 15.28
C ILE A 160 1.76 -12.49 16.11
N SER A 161 2.97 -12.98 16.32
CA SER A 161 4.05 -12.23 16.96
C SER A 161 4.83 -11.45 15.89
N LEU A 162 4.93 -10.13 16.07
CA LEU A 162 5.73 -9.22 15.24
C LEU A 162 6.71 -8.49 16.13
N GLY A 163 8.00 -8.73 15.97
CA GLY A 163 9.04 -8.04 16.76
C GLY A 163 8.83 -8.19 18.27
N PHE A 164 8.52 -9.37 18.75
CA PHE A 164 8.24 -9.71 20.18
C PHE A 164 6.94 -9.14 20.74
N VAL A 165 6.04 -8.66 19.87
CA VAL A 165 4.74 -8.14 20.26
C VAL A 165 3.65 -8.99 19.62
N ASP A 166 2.71 -9.44 20.42
CA ASP A 166 1.58 -10.25 19.95
C ASP A 166 0.42 -9.37 19.50
N TYR A 167 -0.10 -9.72 18.34
CA TYR A 167 -1.24 -9.07 17.69
C TYR A 167 -2.31 -10.09 17.39
N THR A 168 -3.58 -9.70 17.56
CA THR A 168 -4.71 -10.52 17.16
C THR A 168 -5.16 -10.15 15.75
N VAL A 169 -5.31 -11.14 14.89
CA VAL A 169 -5.83 -10.95 13.53
C VAL A 169 -7.32 -10.61 13.60
N CYS A 170 -7.71 -9.41 13.16
CA CYS A 170 -9.10 -8.98 13.10
C CYS A 170 -9.72 -9.11 11.70
N GLY A 171 -8.89 -9.20 10.65
CA GLY A 171 -9.36 -9.34 9.29
C GLY A 171 -8.33 -10.00 8.38
N VAL A 172 -8.84 -10.63 7.33
CA VAL A 172 -8.05 -11.19 6.24
C VAL A 172 -8.52 -10.56 4.94
N VAL A 173 -7.60 -9.94 4.21
CA VAL A 173 -7.86 -9.31 2.91
C VAL A 173 -7.37 -10.18 1.75
N ALA A 174 -7.93 -9.94 0.57
CA ALA A 174 -7.41 -10.53 -0.66
C ALA A 174 -5.95 -10.07 -0.87
N ASP A 175 -5.19 -10.90 -1.56
CA ASP A 175 -3.83 -10.52 -1.95
C ASP A 175 -3.91 -9.34 -2.93
N GLU A 176 -2.99 -8.40 -2.78
CA GLU A 176 -2.92 -7.20 -3.60
C GLU A 176 -2.43 -7.51 -5.01
N SER A 177 -2.82 -6.66 -5.94
CA SER A 177 -2.25 -6.69 -7.28
C SER A 177 -0.77 -6.29 -7.24
N VAL A 178 0.06 -6.95 -8.03
CA VAL A 178 1.48 -6.57 -8.21
C VAL A 178 1.63 -5.14 -8.76
N LEU A 179 0.55 -4.59 -9.31
CA LEU A 179 0.51 -3.23 -9.87
C LEU A 179 0.05 -2.18 -8.85
N ALA A 180 -0.43 -2.59 -7.67
CA ALA A 180 -0.75 -1.68 -6.58
C ALA A 180 0.53 -1.29 -5.83
N GLU A 181 0.61 -0.02 -5.43
CA GLU A 181 1.76 0.55 -4.70
C GLU A 181 1.42 0.77 -3.21
N ALA A 182 0.23 0.32 -2.76
CA ALA A 182 -0.29 0.53 -1.41
C ALA A 182 0.40 -0.32 -0.32
#